data_79cd58ccf3697613525fd9c1d9612eae
#
_entry.id   79cd58ccf3697613525fd9c1d9612eae
#
_cell.length_a   1.000
_cell.length_b   1.000
_cell.length_c   1.000
_cell.angle_alpha   90.00
_cell.angle_beta   90.00
_cell.angle_gamma   90.00
#
_symmetry.space_group_name_H-M   'P 1'
#
loop_
_entity.id
_entity.type
_entity.pdbx_description
1 polymer ?
#
loop_
_entity_poly.entity_id
_entity_poly.type
_entity_poly.pdbx_seq_one_letter_code
_entity_poly.pdbx_strand_id
1 'polypeptide(L)'
;MLIWFSILFFVILGILDFFLFKRHVGIQPTKNHKIIYYAQCLLEIWFPTLILIGLFITGQVDFHEVGLGWYKLENNVFSRWLSISVLVLSLLAIIYLIVDLVRYQTNSQYKELVDNKIRQAKIPAYYDYLRPRTAVEKRLFGFLSLSAGVLEEVLYRGYLISLLGDGLNNTWIAVVGAALLFGTGHLYQGLGGILKTFIIGILMGIIFVGTGSIINCILLHILIDISSSFYSYDEQIESHNNPSFART
;
A
#
# COMPACT_ATOMS: atom_id res chain seq x y z
N MET A 1 -11.18 -15.76 20.08
CA MET A 1 -11.74 -16.34 18.84
C MET A 1 -11.57 -15.39 17.67
N LEU A 2 -11.97 -14.12 17.78
CA LEU A 2 -11.88 -13.10 16.71
C LEU A 2 -10.44 -12.92 16.16
N ILE A 3 -9.42 -12.89 17.02
CA ILE A 3 -8.01 -12.77 16.61
C ILE A 3 -7.59 -13.86 15.62
N TRP A 4 -7.82 -15.11 15.95
CA TRP A 4 -7.43 -16.24 15.10
C TRP A 4 -8.19 -16.25 13.77
N PHE A 5 -9.48 -15.86 13.82
CA PHE A 5 -10.27 -15.69 12.62
C PHE A 5 -9.70 -14.58 11.72
N SER A 6 -9.36 -13.42 12.29
CA SER A 6 -8.79 -12.31 11.53
C SER A 6 -7.42 -12.67 10.93
N ILE A 7 -6.53 -13.32 11.68
CA ILE A 7 -5.23 -13.76 11.16
C ILE A 7 -5.42 -14.72 9.99
N LEU A 8 -6.24 -15.76 10.17
CA LEU A 8 -6.50 -16.76 9.13
C LEU A 8 -7.13 -16.10 7.89
N PHE A 9 -8.06 -15.18 8.08
CA PHE A 9 -8.73 -14.46 7.02
C PHE A 9 -7.75 -13.65 6.16
N PHE A 10 -6.86 -12.85 6.77
CA PHE A 10 -5.87 -12.06 6.03
C PHE A 10 -4.82 -12.94 5.34
N VAL A 11 -4.41 -14.06 5.94
CA VAL A 11 -3.52 -15.02 5.29
C VAL A 11 -4.19 -15.64 4.06
N ILE A 12 -5.47 -16.04 4.16
CA ILE A 12 -6.22 -16.61 3.04
C ILE A 12 -6.36 -15.58 1.92
N LEU A 13 -6.68 -14.32 2.23
CA LEU A 13 -6.77 -13.25 1.23
C LEU A 13 -5.45 -13.06 0.49
N GLY A 14 -4.31 -12.99 1.19
CA GLY A 14 -3.01 -12.85 0.54
C GLY A 14 -2.63 -14.04 -0.35
N ILE A 15 -2.97 -15.25 0.06
CA ILE A 15 -2.78 -16.47 -0.77
C ILE A 15 -3.69 -16.42 -1.99
N LEU A 16 -4.95 -16.01 -1.82
CA LEU A 16 -5.91 -15.90 -2.92
C LEU A 16 -5.44 -14.88 -3.95
N ASP A 17 -5.03 -13.67 -3.52
CA ASP A 17 -4.50 -12.63 -4.41
C ASP A 17 -3.28 -13.13 -5.20
N PHE A 18 -2.36 -13.86 -4.55
CA PHE A 18 -1.21 -14.45 -5.23
C PHE A 18 -1.60 -15.40 -6.38
N PHE A 19 -2.59 -16.29 -6.17
CA PHE A 19 -3.04 -17.20 -7.22
C PHE A 19 -3.80 -16.45 -8.33
N LEU A 20 -4.62 -15.47 -7.97
CA LEU A 20 -5.33 -14.63 -8.92
C LEU A 20 -4.36 -13.82 -9.77
N PHE A 21 -3.37 -13.19 -9.16
CA PHE A 21 -2.31 -12.47 -9.87
C PHE A 21 -1.58 -13.39 -10.85
N LYS A 22 -1.12 -14.57 -10.41
CA LYS A 22 -0.47 -15.55 -11.30
C LYS A 22 -1.35 -15.95 -12.48
N ARG A 23 -2.65 -16.11 -12.25
CA ARG A 23 -3.60 -16.41 -13.31
C ARG A 23 -3.65 -15.27 -14.35
N HIS A 24 -3.69 -14.02 -13.91
CA HIS A 24 -3.75 -12.87 -14.80
C HIS A 24 -2.44 -12.65 -15.59
N VAL A 25 -1.29 -12.82 -14.96
CA VAL A 25 0.02 -12.65 -15.62
C VAL A 25 0.33 -13.80 -16.57
N GLY A 26 -0.15 -15.01 -16.28
CA GLY A 26 0.06 -16.21 -17.13
C GLY A 26 -0.79 -16.23 -18.41
N ILE A 27 -1.79 -15.36 -18.54
CA ILE A 27 -2.61 -15.20 -19.73
C ILE A 27 -2.02 -14.04 -20.56
N GLN A 28 -1.87 -14.22 -21.89
CA GLN A 28 -1.41 -13.11 -22.75
C GLN A 28 -2.28 -11.87 -22.50
N PRO A 29 -1.67 -10.71 -22.15
CA PRO A 29 -2.41 -9.55 -21.69
C PRO A 29 -3.26 -8.95 -22.80
N THR A 30 -4.53 -9.30 -22.85
CA THR A 30 -5.52 -8.51 -23.58
C THR A 30 -5.80 -7.22 -22.82
N LYS A 31 -6.22 -6.16 -23.51
CA LYS A 31 -6.53 -4.83 -22.91
C LYS A 31 -7.41 -4.89 -21.65
N ASN A 32 -8.24 -5.93 -21.53
CA ASN A 32 -9.20 -6.04 -20.43
C ASN A 32 -8.67 -6.75 -19.17
N HIS A 33 -7.60 -7.55 -19.27
CA HIS A 33 -7.12 -8.34 -18.12
C HIS A 33 -6.63 -7.46 -16.97
N LYS A 34 -5.94 -6.37 -17.26
CA LYS A 34 -5.46 -5.44 -16.24
C LYS A 34 -6.61 -4.71 -15.53
N ILE A 35 -7.63 -4.29 -16.28
CA ILE A 35 -8.85 -3.67 -15.74
C ILE A 35 -9.58 -4.65 -14.80
N ILE A 36 -9.70 -5.91 -15.22
CA ILE A 36 -10.31 -6.96 -14.39
C ILE A 36 -9.48 -7.18 -13.12
N TYR A 37 -8.16 -7.21 -13.21
CA TYR A 37 -7.30 -7.36 -12.03
C TYR A 37 -7.45 -6.17 -11.05
N TYR A 38 -7.47 -4.93 -11.54
CA TYR A 38 -7.71 -3.77 -10.66
C TYR A 38 -9.10 -3.83 -9.99
N ALA A 39 -10.12 -4.28 -10.72
CA ALA A 39 -11.44 -4.48 -10.14
C ALA A 39 -11.45 -5.57 -9.05
N GLN A 40 -10.67 -6.65 -9.26
CA GLN A 40 -10.48 -7.68 -8.22
C GLN A 40 -9.78 -7.14 -6.98
N CYS A 41 -8.67 -6.39 -7.13
CA CYS A 41 -7.99 -5.75 -6.00
C CYS A 41 -8.95 -4.85 -5.22
N LEU A 42 -9.81 -4.09 -5.91
CA LEU A 42 -10.86 -3.31 -5.25
C LEU A 42 -11.81 -4.19 -4.44
N LEU A 43 -12.29 -5.29 -4.98
CA LEU A 43 -13.17 -6.22 -4.25
C LEU A 43 -12.47 -6.81 -3.02
N GLU A 44 -11.20 -7.18 -3.14
CA GLU A 44 -10.40 -7.74 -2.05
C GLU A 44 -10.18 -6.76 -0.89
N ILE A 45 -10.10 -5.46 -1.18
CA ILE A 45 -9.96 -4.41 -0.16
C ILE A 45 -11.34 -4.03 0.43
N TRP A 46 -12.35 -3.88 -0.40
CA TRP A 46 -13.69 -3.49 0.04
C TRP A 46 -14.40 -4.58 0.83
N PHE A 47 -14.22 -5.84 0.49
CA PHE A 47 -14.90 -6.95 1.16
C PHE A 47 -14.58 -7.02 2.67
N PRO A 48 -13.31 -7.08 3.13
CA PRO A 48 -13.01 -7.04 4.56
C PRO A 48 -13.44 -5.73 5.23
N THR A 49 -13.41 -4.61 4.49
CA THR A 49 -13.88 -3.33 5.01
C THR A 49 -15.38 -3.33 5.29
N LEU A 50 -16.18 -3.93 4.41
CA LEU A 50 -17.62 -4.07 4.63
C LEU A 50 -17.93 -4.97 5.85
N ILE A 51 -17.14 -6.02 6.08
CA ILE A 51 -17.24 -6.84 7.29
C ILE A 51 -16.93 -5.98 8.53
N LEU A 52 -15.85 -5.19 8.47
CA LEU A 52 -15.47 -4.30 9.57
C LEU A 52 -16.56 -3.26 9.88
N ILE A 53 -17.16 -2.67 8.84
CA ILE A 53 -18.32 -1.75 9.00
C ILE A 53 -19.46 -2.49 9.70
N GLY A 54 -19.76 -3.73 9.34
CA GLY A 54 -20.75 -4.56 10.03
C GLY A 54 -20.42 -4.76 11.50
N LEU A 55 -19.15 -4.99 11.86
CA LEU A 55 -18.70 -5.11 13.24
C LEU A 55 -18.86 -3.79 14.03
N PHE A 56 -18.62 -2.65 13.40
CA PHE A 56 -18.90 -1.33 14.00
C PHE A 56 -20.40 -1.12 14.25
N ILE A 57 -21.25 -1.42 13.27
CA ILE A 57 -22.71 -1.25 13.40
C ILE A 57 -23.27 -2.14 14.52
N THR A 58 -22.73 -3.33 14.70
CA THR A 58 -23.13 -4.27 15.75
C THR A 58 -22.48 -4.00 17.12
N GLY A 59 -21.61 -2.97 17.22
CA GLY A 59 -20.92 -2.59 18.47
C GLY A 59 -19.86 -3.60 18.93
N GLN A 60 -19.39 -4.48 18.03
CA GLN A 60 -18.34 -5.45 18.36
C GLN A 60 -16.93 -4.84 18.26
N VAL A 61 -16.76 -3.72 17.60
CA VAL A 61 -15.53 -2.93 17.46
C VAL A 61 -15.88 -1.47 17.69
N ASP A 62 -15.06 -0.74 18.47
CA ASP A 62 -15.24 0.70 18.68
C ASP A 62 -14.53 1.49 17.56
N PHE A 63 -15.25 2.45 17.00
CA PHE A 63 -14.75 3.34 15.97
C PHE A 63 -13.58 4.21 16.44
N HIS A 64 -13.53 4.56 17.74
CA HIS A 64 -12.44 5.34 18.33
C HIS A 64 -11.12 4.57 18.43
N GLU A 65 -11.15 3.24 18.46
CA GLU A 65 -9.96 2.38 18.53
C GLU A 65 -9.22 2.32 17.18
N VAL A 66 -9.92 2.63 16.08
CA VAL A 66 -9.35 2.57 14.72
C VAL A 66 -8.43 3.77 14.39
N GLY A 67 -8.33 4.76 15.26
CA GLY A 67 -7.43 5.90 15.07
C GLY A 67 -7.84 6.88 13.97
N LEU A 68 -9.12 6.92 13.60
CA LEU A 68 -9.68 7.90 12.64
C LEU A 68 -9.83 9.32 13.21
N GLY A 69 -9.34 9.55 14.43
CA GLY A 69 -9.36 10.85 15.10
C GLY A 69 -8.09 11.68 14.86
N TRP A 70 -8.09 12.89 15.45
CA TRP A 70 -6.91 13.73 15.53
C TRP A 70 -5.80 13.08 16.38
N TYR A 71 -4.58 13.57 16.25
CA TYR A 71 -3.39 13.07 16.96
C TYR A 71 -3.59 13.00 18.47
N LYS A 72 -3.29 11.86 19.07
CA LYS A 72 -3.35 11.62 20.52
C LYS A 72 -1.94 11.46 21.07
N LEU A 73 -1.23 12.56 21.28
CA LEU A 73 0.17 12.55 21.71
C LEU A 73 0.34 12.35 23.23
N GLU A 74 -0.72 12.43 24.02
CA GLU A 74 -0.63 12.48 25.49
C GLU A 74 -0.67 11.11 26.18
N ASN A 75 -1.31 10.13 25.59
CA ASN A 75 -1.51 8.78 26.19
C ASN A 75 -0.85 7.68 25.35
N ASN A 76 0.34 7.94 24.86
CA ASN A 76 1.03 7.06 23.93
C ASN A 76 2.03 6.14 24.61
N VAL A 77 2.32 4.99 23.96
CA VAL A 77 3.41 4.07 24.30
C VAL A 77 4.77 4.77 24.26
N PHE A 78 4.87 5.88 23.51
CA PHE A 78 6.04 6.75 23.44
C PHE A 78 5.97 7.92 24.45
N SER A 79 7.14 8.41 24.85
CA SER A 79 7.21 9.72 25.49
C SER A 79 6.67 10.79 24.52
N ARG A 80 6.11 11.87 25.05
CA ARG A 80 5.57 13.00 24.27
C ARG A 80 6.54 13.51 23.19
N TRP A 81 7.81 13.62 23.53
CA TRP A 81 8.86 14.08 22.61
C TRP A 81 9.09 13.10 21.45
N LEU A 82 9.06 11.81 21.72
CA LEU A 82 9.21 10.79 20.69
C LEU A 82 7.99 10.77 19.74
N SER A 83 6.78 10.91 20.28
CA SER A 83 5.55 11.05 19.49
C SER A 83 5.59 12.26 18.56
N ILE A 84 6.04 13.43 19.08
CA ILE A 84 6.25 14.65 18.27
C ILE A 84 7.29 14.39 17.19
N SER A 85 8.40 13.72 17.50
CA SER A 85 9.43 13.39 16.51
C SER A 85 8.91 12.51 15.39
N VAL A 86 8.14 11.47 15.72
CA VAL A 86 7.49 10.58 14.74
C VAL A 86 6.51 11.37 13.85
N LEU A 87 5.70 12.25 14.44
CA LEU A 87 4.79 13.12 13.71
C LEU A 87 5.56 14.03 12.74
N VAL A 88 6.60 14.72 13.20
CA VAL A 88 7.40 15.61 12.36
C VAL A 88 8.07 14.84 11.22
N LEU A 89 8.68 13.70 11.50
CA LEU A 89 9.35 12.88 10.48
C LEU A 89 8.35 12.36 9.43
N SER A 90 7.16 11.95 9.85
CA SER A 90 6.13 11.50 8.90
C SER A 90 5.62 12.65 8.02
N LEU A 91 5.44 13.86 8.57
CA LEU A 91 5.09 15.04 7.79
C LEU A 91 6.19 15.43 6.81
N LEU A 92 7.47 15.38 7.23
CA LEU A 92 8.59 15.62 6.33
C LEU A 92 8.66 14.60 5.20
N ALA A 93 8.37 13.34 5.47
CA ALA A 93 8.29 12.30 4.44
C ALA A 93 7.15 12.57 3.44
N ILE A 94 5.98 13.00 3.90
CA ILE A 94 4.86 13.41 3.04
C ILE A 94 5.27 14.58 2.15
N ILE A 95 5.86 15.64 2.74
CA ILE A 95 6.33 16.81 1.99
C ILE A 95 7.38 16.41 0.95
N TYR A 96 8.34 15.56 1.34
CA TYR A 96 9.35 15.05 0.42
C TYR A 96 8.73 14.33 -0.78
N LEU A 97 7.78 13.42 -0.56
CA LEU A 97 7.10 12.69 -1.64
C LEU A 97 6.31 13.62 -2.57
N ILE A 98 5.63 14.62 -2.01
CA ILE A 98 4.91 15.63 -2.81
C ILE A 98 5.89 16.45 -3.65
N VAL A 99 6.97 16.95 -3.06
CA VAL A 99 7.98 17.73 -3.76
C VAL A 99 8.65 16.90 -4.85
N ASP A 100 8.98 15.65 -4.56
CA ASP A 100 9.59 14.72 -5.52
C ASP A 100 8.66 14.48 -6.71
N LEU A 101 7.38 14.23 -6.46
CA LEU A 101 6.36 14.04 -7.48
C LEU A 101 6.16 15.29 -8.34
N VAL A 102 6.09 16.49 -7.71
CA VAL A 102 5.97 17.76 -8.43
C VAL A 102 7.20 18.01 -9.29
N ARG A 103 8.41 17.79 -8.76
CA ARG A 103 9.67 17.92 -9.55
C ARG A 103 9.70 16.97 -10.74
N TYR A 104 9.28 15.73 -10.56
CA TYR A 104 9.19 14.76 -11.66
C TYR A 104 8.23 15.23 -12.76
N GLN A 105 7.13 15.88 -12.40
CA GLN A 105 6.13 16.39 -13.33
C GLN A 105 6.56 17.69 -14.05
N THR A 106 7.30 18.57 -13.36
CA THR A 106 7.57 19.93 -13.82
C THR A 106 9.00 20.15 -14.34
N ASN A 107 9.95 19.30 -13.99
CA ASN A 107 11.35 19.44 -14.38
C ASN A 107 11.79 18.29 -15.30
N SER A 108 11.98 18.59 -16.59
CA SER A 108 12.37 17.59 -17.60
C SER A 108 13.71 16.92 -17.34
N GLN A 109 14.70 17.66 -16.82
CA GLN A 109 16.02 17.10 -16.47
C GLN A 109 15.93 16.12 -15.30
N TYR A 110 15.14 16.49 -14.28
CA TYR A 110 14.89 15.60 -13.14
C TYR A 110 14.14 14.34 -13.56
N LYS A 111 13.12 14.49 -14.41
CA LYS A 111 12.38 13.37 -14.98
C LYS A 111 13.30 12.41 -15.72
N GLU A 112 14.14 12.93 -16.62
CA GLU A 112 15.11 12.12 -17.38
C GLU A 112 16.10 11.38 -16.45
N LEU A 113 16.57 12.04 -15.40
CA LEU A 113 17.45 11.43 -14.40
C LEU A 113 16.77 10.26 -13.69
N VAL A 114 15.52 10.43 -13.25
CA VAL A 114 14.74 9.38 -12.58
C VAL A 114 14.42 8.26 -13.54
N ASP A 115 13.97 8.55 -14.76
CA ASP A 115 13.66 7.56 -15.79
C ASP A 115 14.91 6.71 -16.15
N ASN A 116 16.10 7.33 -16.25
CA ASN A 116 17.36 6.62 -16.47
C ASN A 116 17.73 5.69 -15.31
N LYS A 117 17.51 6.13 -14.06
CA LYS A 117 17.71 5.25 -12.89
C LYS A 117 16.76 4.06 -12.92
N ILE A 118 15.48 4.27 -13.26
CA ILE A 118 14.49 3.22 -13.37
C ILE A 118 14.85 2.23 -14.49
N ARG A 119 15.35 2.70 -15.64
CA ARG A 119 15.82 1.86 -16.73
C ARG A 119 16.98 0.96 -16.31
N GLN A 120 17.93 1.49 -15.55
CA GLN A 120 19.08 0.73 -15.05
C GLN A 120 18.70 -0.27 -13.95
N ALA A 121 17.63 0.00 -13.22
CA ALA A 121 17.10 -0.90 -12.23
C ALA A 121 16.38 -2.07 -12.94
N LYS A 122 16.71 -3.32 -12.58
CA LYS A 122 15.95 -4.50 -13.04
C LYS A 122 14.57 -4.46 -12.41
N ILE A 123 13.59 -3.91 -13.14
CA ILE A 123 12.21 -3.82 -12.66
C ILE A 123 11.62 -5.23 -12.63
N PRO A 124 11.03 -5.68 -11.51
CA PRO A 124 10.34 -6.96 -11.46
C PRO A 124 9.14 -6.99 -12.43
N ALA A 125 8.92 -8.13 -13.07
CA ALA A 125 7.86 -8.31 -14.08
C ALA A 125 6.46 -7.92 -13.56
N TYR A 126 6.17 -8.15 -12.27
CA TYR A 126 4.89 -7.75 -11.66
C TYR A 126 4.66 -6.24 -11.72
N TYR A 127 5.71 -5.44 -11.53
CA TYR A 127 5.62 -3.98 -11.54
C TYR A 127 5.24 -3.45 -12.92
N ASP A 128 5.86 -4.00 -13.97
CA ASP A 128 5.53 -3.62 -15.36
C ASP A 128 4.09 -4.04 -15.73
N TYR A 129 3.65 -5.22 -15.26
CA TYR A 129 2.27 -5.66 -15.43
C TYR A 129 1.26 -4.73 -14.76
N LEU A 130 1.50 -4.33 -13.50
CA LEU A 130 0.56 -3.52 -12.72
C LEU A 130 0.50 -2.06 -13.14
N ARG A 131 1.48 -1.57 -13.87
CA ARG A 131 1.59 -0.17 -14.25
C ARG A 131 0.47 0.24 -15.23
N PRO A 132 -0.27 1.32 -14.92
CA PRO A 132 -1.33 1.80 -15.81
C PRO A 132 -0.75 2.50 -17.04
N ARG A 133 -1.19 2.11 -18.25
CA ARG A 133 -0.72 2.65 -19.53
C ARG A 133 -1.79 3.52 -20.21
N THR A 134 -3.06 3.12 -20.14
CA THR A 134 -4.17 3.84 -20.76
C THR A 134 -4.84 4.83 -19.79
N ALA A 135 -5.60 5.81 -20.32
CA ALA A 135 -6.34 6.76 -19.50
C ALA A 135 -7.38 6.09 -18.58
N VAL A 136 -7.98 4.98 -19.02
CA VAL A 136 -8.92 4.18 -18.22
C VAL A 136 -8.18 3.48 -17.08
N GLU A 137 -7.05 2.81 -17.39
CA GLU A 137 -6.21 2.17 -16.40
C GLU A 137 -5.70 3.17 -15.35
N LYS A 138 -5.26 4.38 -15.77
CA LYS A 138 -4.80 5.43 -14.85
C LYS A 138 -5.89 5.89 -13.88
N ARG A 139 -7.12 6.04 -14.36
CA ARG A 139 -8.26 6.41 -13.50
C ARG A 139 -8.61 5.31 -12.50
N LEU A 140 -8.67 4.05 -12.98
CA LEU A 140 -8.94 2.90 -12.11
C LEU A 140 -7.83 2.67 -11.10
N PHE A 141 -6.57 2.79 -11.50
CA PHE A 141 -5.43 2.68 -10.62
C PHE A 141 -5.43 3.81 -9.57
N GLY A 142 -5.75 5.05 -9.96
CA GLY A 142 -5.91 6.15 -9.02
C GLY A 142 -7.01 5.89 -7.99
N PHE A 143 -8.15 5.36 -8.43
CA PHE A 143 -9.22 4.96 -7.51
C PHE A 143 -8.81 3.79 -6.61
N LEU A 144 -8.08 2.81 -7.14
CA LEU A 144 -7.51 1.70 -6.38
C LEU A 144 -6.52 2.22 -5.31
N SER A 145 -5.58 3.10 -5.69
CA SER A 145 -4.61 3.70 -4.77
C SER A 145 -5.26 4.49 -3.64
N LEU A 146 -6.32 5.25 -3.94
CA LEU A 146 -7.10 5.95 -2.93
C LEU A 146 -7.82 4.96 -2.00
N SER A 147 -8.47 3.94 -2.56
CA SER A 147 -9.15 2.90 -1.78
C SER A 147 -8.17 2.12 -0.91
N ALA A 148 -7.06 1.66 -1.47
CA ALA A 148 -6.02 0.94 -0.75
C ALA A 148 -5.45 1.79 0.38
N GLY A 149 -5.00 3.02 0.08
CA GLY A 149 -4.41 3.90 1.07
C GLY A 149 -5.32 4.24 2.24
N VAL A 150 -6.64 4.29 2.04
CA VAL A 150 -7.59 4.51 3.14
C VAL A 150 -7.96 3.20 3.84
N LEU A 151 -8.42 2.21 3.06
CA LEU A 151 -9.07 1.03 3.64
C LEU A 151 -8.05 0.03 4.21
N GLU A 152 -6.88 -0.11 3.60
CA GLU A 152 -5.83 -0.95 4.16
C GLU A 152 -5.26 -0.35 5.46
N GLU A 153 -5.13 0.97 5.56
CA GLU A 153 -4.70 1.59 6.82
C GLU A 153 -5.75 1.40 7.93
N VAL A 154 -7.03 1.52 7.60
CA VAL A 154 -8.13 1.22 8.55
C VAL A 154 -8.07 -0.25 9.00
N LEU A 155 -7.86 -1.19 8.07
CA LEU A 155 -7.82 -2.62 8.36
C LEU A 155 -6.56 -3.04 9.14
N TYR A 156 -5.38 -2.63 8.66
CA TYR A 156 -4.12 -3.11 9.22
C TYR A 156 -3.65 -2.29 10.43
N ARG A 157 -3.73 -0.95 10.38
CA ARG A 157 -3.27 -0.08 11.48
C ARG A 157 -4.36 0.13 12.51
N GLY A 158 -5.52 0.52 12.05
CA GLY A 158 -6.65 0.77 12.95
C GLY A 158 -7.15 -0.50 13.62
N TYR A 159 -7.71 -1.42 12.84
CA TYR A 159 -8.37 -2.61 13.40
C TYR A 159 -7.38 -3.67 13.88
N LEU A 160 -6.45 -4.10 13.04
CA LEU A 160 -5.63 -5.29 13.32
C LEU A 160 -4.58 -5.03 14.42
N ILE A 161 -3.92 -3.86 14.43
CA ILE A 161 -2.99 -3.51 15.53
C ILE A 161 -3.74 -3.42 16.85
N SER A 162 -4.93 -2.81 16.90
CA SER A 162 -5.74 -2.73 18.12
C SER A 162 -6.16 -4.12 18.59
N LEU A 163 -6.74 -4.93 17.70
CA LEU A 163 -7.18 -6.30 18.03
C LEU A 163 -6.04 -7.19 18.54
N LEU A 164 -4.89 -7.16 17.88
CA LEU A 164 -3.71 -7.95 18.28
C LEU A 164 -3.09 -7.39 19.55
N GLY A 165 -3.06 -6.06 19.72
CA GLY A 165 -2.51 -5.38 20.88
C GLY A 165 -3.24 -5.77 22.16
N ASP A 166 -4.57 -5.74 22.12
CA ASP A 166 -5.42 -6.15 23.24
C ASP A 166 -5.29 -7.66 23.53
N GLY A 167 -5.32 -8.47 22.48
CA GLY A 167 -5.27 -9.92 22.67
C GLY A 167 -3.91 -10.48 23.09
N LEU A 168 -2.82 -9.81 22.72
CA LEU A 168 -1.44 -10.20 23.07
C LEU A 168 -0.88 -9.38 24.22
N ASN A 169 -1.62 -8.38 24.68
CA ASN A 169 -1.19 -7.41 25.70
C ASN A 169 0.18 -6.79 25.38
N ASN A 170 0.46 -6.59 24.10
CA ASN A 170 1.73 -6.03 23.61
C ASN A 170 1.58 -5.35 22.26
N THR A 171 1.61 -4.04 22.25
CA THR A 171 1.46 -3.21 21.06
C THR A 171 2.56 -3.45 20.02
N TRP A 172 3.81 -3.72 20.45
CA TRP A 172 4.90 -3.92 19.50
C TRP A 172 4.82 -5.26 18.77
N ILE A 173 4.40 -6.31 19.47
CA ILE A 173 4.11 -7.60 18.84
C ILE A 173 2.94 -7.45 17.87
N ALA A 174 1.93 -6.64 18.21
CA ALA A 174 0.81 -6.35 17.33
C ALA A 174 1.26 -5.62 16.05
N VAL A 175 2.14 -4.61 16.16
CA VAL A 175 2.73 -3.90 15.01
C VAL A 175 3.47 -4.87 14.09
N VAL A 176 4.33 -5.74 14.64
CA VAL A 176 5.06 -6.74 13.87
C VAL A 176 4.10 -7.74 13.22
N GLY A 177 3.10 -8.23 13.96
CA GLY A 177 2.10 -9.17 13.45
C GLY A 177 1.26 -8.58 12.31
N ALA A 178 0.77 -7.35 12.47
CA ALA A 178 0.03 -6.64 11.43
C ALA A 178 0.88 -6.36 10.19
N ALA A 179 2.16 -6.00 10.37
CA ALA A 179 3.09 -5.79 9.27
C ALA A 179 3.42 -7.10 8.51
N LEU A 180 3.54 -8.23 9.22
CA LEU A 180 3.68 -9.54 8.59
C LEU A 180 2.45 -9.90 7.74
N LEU A 181 1.25 -9.70 8.27
CA LEU A 181 0.01 -9.93 7.52
C LEU A 181 -0.13 -8.98 6.33
N PHE A 182 0.28 -7.72 6.47
CA PHE A 182 0.35 -6.77 5.35
C PHE A 182 1.34 -7.24 4.26
N GLY A 183 2.51 -7.75 4.65
CA GLY A 183 3.47 -8.36 3.73
C GLY A 183 2.92 -9.60 3.01
N THR A 184 2.10 -10.44 3.69
CA THR A 184 1.47 -11.60 3.04
C THR A 184 0.44 -11.19 1.98
N GLY A 185 -0.26 -10.06 2.14
CA GLY A 185 -1.11 -9.47 1.11
C GLY A 185 -0.36 -9.08 -0.17
N HIS A 186 0.98 -9.06 -0.13
CA HIS A 186 1.83 -8.69 -1.26
C HIS A 186 2.71 -9.85 -1.77
N LEU A 187 2.28 -11.10 -1.54
CA LEU A 187 2.96 -12.33 -2.01
C LEU A 187 3.22 -12.33 -3.52
N TYR A 188 2.36 -11.71 -4.31
CA TYR A 188 2.51 -11.58 -5.76
C TYR A 188 3.77 -10.80 -6.18
N GLN A 189 4.33 -9.98 -5.30
CA GLN A 189 5.55 -9.21 -5.55
C GLN A 189 6.85 -10.04 -5.35
N GLY A 190 6.73 -11.28 -4.87
CA GLY A 190 7.87 -12.13 -4.52
C GLY A 190 8.57 -11.72 -3.22
N LEU A 191 9.63 -12.43 -2.84
CA LEU A 191 10.30 -12.24 -1.54
C LEU A 191 10.79 -10.81 -1.29
N GLY A 192 11.35 -10.16 -2.32
CA GLY A 192 11.81 -8.76 -2.19
C GLY A 192 10.66 -7.79 -1.95
N GLY A 193 9.52 -8.01 -2.61
CA GLY A 193 8.31 -7.22 -2.41
C GLY A 193 7.71 -7.42 -1.02
N ILE A 194 7.60 -8.67 -0.55
CA ILE A 194 7.13 -9.01 0.80
C ILE A 194 7.98 -8.32 1.86
N LEU A 195 9.32 -8.40 1.74
CA LEU A 195 10.22 -7.76 2.70
C LEU A 195 10.07 -6.23 2.68
N LYS A 196 9.96 -5.63 1.49
CA LYS A 196 9.73 -4.20 1.32
C LYS A 196 8.42 -3.76 1.98
N THR A 197 7.32 -4.45 1.68
CA THR A 197 6.00 -4.13 2.24
C THR A 197 5.92 -4.40 3.73
N PHE A 198 6.59 -5.44 4.25
CA PHE A 198 6.75 -5.68 5.68
C PHE A 198 7.45 -4.51 6.38
N ILE A 199 8.59 -4.02 5.84
CA ILE A 199 9.32 -2.88 6.42
C ILE A 199 8.44 -1.62 6.39
N ILE A 200 7.77 -1.34 5.28
CA ILE A 200 6.79 -0.23 5.19
C ILE A 200 5.69 -0.42 6.23
N GLY A 201 5.20 -1.66 6.40
CA GLY A 201 4.21 -2.02 7.41
C GLY A 201 4.63 -1.67 8.83
N ILE A 202 5.87 -1.98 9.20
CA ILE A 202 6.46 -1.60 10.49
C ILE A 202 6.53 -0.08 10.65
N LEU A 203 7.03 0.63 9.64
CA LEU A 203 7.15 2.10 9.69
C LEU A 203 5.78 2.77 9.86
N MET A 204 4.76 2.33 9.10
CA MET A 204 3.39 2.82 9.26
C MET A 204 2.81 2.49 10.63
N GLY A 205 3.08 1.29 11.15
CA GLY A 205 2.68 0.91 12.51
C GLY A 205 3.31 1.78 13.59
N ILE A 206 4.59 2.14 13.44
CA ILE A 206 5.28 3.09 14.34
C ILE A 206 4.64 4.48 14.27
N ILE A 207 4.31 4.95 13.06
CA ILE A 207 3.63 6.24 12.87
C ILE A 207 2.26 6.21 13.55
N PHE A 208 1.46 5.17 13.33
CA PHE A 208 0.16 5.01 13.94
C PHE A 208 0.24 5.01 15.48
N VAL A 209 1.07 4.13 16.06
CA VAL A 209 1.24 4.02 17.51
C VAL A 209 1.81 5.31 18.11
N GLY A 210 2.77 5.94 17.41
CA GLY A 210 3.40 7.17 17.85
C GLY A 210 2.51 8.40 17.82
N THR A 211 1.56 8.47 16.88
CA THR A 211 0.67 9.63 16.70
C THR A 211 -0.75 9.40 17.22
N GLY A 212 -1.15 8.14 17.42
CA GLY A 212 -2.53 7.77 17.75
C GLY A 212 -3.51 8.05 16.60
N SER A 213 -3.01 8.24 15.37
CA SER A 213 -3.84 8.57 14.21
C SER A 213 -3.34 7.88 12.94
N ILE A 214 -4.25 7.36 12.11
CA ILE A 214 -3.92 6.75 10.82
C ILE A 214 -3.78 7.78 9.68
N ILE A 215 -4.04 9.07 9.92
CA ILE A 215 -4.09 10.09 8.87
C ILE A 215 -2.76 10.18 8.10
N ASN A 216 -1.63 10.21 8.81
CA ASN A 216 -0.32 10.26 8.15
C ASN A 216 0.00 8.97 7.40
N CYS A 217 -0.44 7.82 7.91
CA CYS A 217 -0.29 6.54 7.23
C CYS A 217 -1.08 6.52 5.92
N ILE A 218 -2.33 6.96 5.94
CA ILE A 218 -3.18 7.11 4.75
C ILE A 218 -2.52 7.99 3.70
N LEU A 219 -2.04 9.18 4.08
CA LEU A 219 -1.41 10.11 3.15
C LEU A 219 -0.13 9.54 2.56
N LEU A 220 0.72 8.92 3.37
CA LEU A 220 1.96 8.28 2.91
C LEU A 220 1.66 7.13 1.96
N HIS A 221 0.69 6.27 2.29
CA HIS A 221 0.31 5.12 1.46
C HIS A 221 -0.19 5.58 0.08
N ILE A 222 -1.16 6.50 0.05
CA ILE A 222 -1.69 7.07 -1.20
C ILE A 222 -0.56 7.68 -2.05
N LEU A 223 0.36 8.44 -1.44
CA LEU A 223 1.47 9.06 -2.15
C LEU A 223 2.46 8.04 -2.70
N ILE A 224 2.77 6.98 -1.96
CA ILE A 224 3.64 5.88 -2.42
C ILE A 224 3.02 5.20 -3.64
N ASP A 225 1.73 4.85 -3.58
CA ASP A 225 1.04 4.19 -4.67
C ASP A 225 0.92 5.06 -5.91
N ILE A 226 0.47 6.30 -5.74
CA ILE A 226 0.35 7.25 -6.84
C ILE A 226 1.72 7.52 -7.47
N SER A 227 2.78 7.70 -6.66
CA SER A 227 4.14 7.91 -7.18
C SER A 227 4.58 6.74 -8.06
N SER A 228 4.24 5.51 -7.65
CA SER A 228 4.57 4.31 -8.43
C SER A 228 3.96 4.31 -9.84
N SER A 229 2.81 4.96 -10.03
CA SER A 229 2.14 5.07 -11.32
C SER A 229 2.70 6.17 -12.22
N PHE A 230 3.27 7.21 -11.63
CA PHE A 230 3.83 8.35 -12.37
C PHE A 230 5.26 8.10 -12.84
N TYR A 231 6.10 7.41 -12.09
CA TYR A 231 7.46 7.04 -12.49
C TYR A 231 7.41 6.03 -13.62
N SER A 232 7.11 6.52 -14.81
CA SER A 232 6.83 5.67 -15.96
C SER A 232 7.96 5.71 -16.98
N TYR A 233 8.63 4.59 -17.12
CA TYR A 233 9.43 4.30 -18.29
C TYR A 233 8.57 4.25 -19.55
N ASP A 234 8.83 5.10 -20.51
CA ASP A 234 8.11 5.14 -21.78
C ASP A 234 8.81 4.21 -22.80
N GLU A 235 8.33 2.97 -22.92
CA GLU A 235 8.83 1.98 -23.88
C GLU A 235 8.72 2.44 -25.35
N GLN A 236 7.90 3.45 -25.63
CA GLN A 236 7.70 3.95 -27.00
C GLN A 236 8.97 4.59 -27.57
N ILE A 237 9.93 4.99 -26.74
CA ILE A 237 11.21 5.55 -27.21
C ILE A 237 12.18 4.43 -27.67
N GLU A 238 12.08 3.22 -27.11
CA GLU A 238 12.94 2.10 -27.54
C GLU A 238 12.52 1.47 -28.88
N SER A 239 11.23 1.39 -29.15
CA SER A 239 10.74 0.87 -30.44
C SER A 239 11.15 1.77 -31.62
N HIS A 240 11.40 3.06 -31.38
CA HIS A 240 11.92 3.99 -32.38
C HIS A 240 13.43 3.92 -32.57
N ASN A 241 14.17 3.54 -31.51
CA ASN A 241 15.63 3.50 -31.53
C ASN A 241 16.23 2.09 -31.73
N ASN A 242 15.42 1.03 -31.68
CA ASN A 242 15.90 -0.35 -31.91
C ASN A 242 14.85 -1.20 -32.66
N PRO A 243 14.92 -1.21 -34.03
CA PRO A 243 13.98 -1.96 -34.86
C PRO A 243 13.99 -3.48 -34.66
N SER A 244 14.95 -4.04 -33.90
CA SER A 244 15.04 -5.47 -33.65
C SER A 244 13.99 -6.04 -32.70
N PHE A 245 13.31 -5.20 -31.89
CA PHE A 245 12.21 -5.62 -31.00
C PHE A 245 10.81 -5.66 -31.65
N ALA A 246 10.69 -5.22 -32.89
CA ALA A 246 9.42 -5.24 -33.63
C ALA A 246 9.09 -6.59 -34.31
N ARG A 247 9.86 -7.65 -34.05
CA ARG A 247 9.71 -8.99 -34.65
C ARG A 247 9.85 -10.10 -33.62
N THR A 248 8.94 -10.16 -32.66
CA THR A 248 8.63 -11.44 -31.97
C THR A 248 7.17 -11.45 -31.56
#